data_adaf92f5f3b8ee33314fef90d0e59a43
#
_entry.id   adaf92f5f3b8ee33314fef90d0e59a43
#
_cell.length_a   1.000
_cell.length_b   1.000
_cell.length_c   1.000
_cell.angle_alpha   90.00
_cell.angle_beta   90.00
_cell.angle_gamma   90.00
#
_symmetry.space_group_name_H-M   'P 1'
#
loop_
_entity.id
_entity.type
_entity.pdbx_description
1 polymer ?
#
loop_
_entity_poly.entity_id
_entity_poly.type
_entity_poly.pdbx_seq_one_letter_code
_entity_poly.pdbx_strand_id
1 'polypeptide(L)'
;LGLAALTRREARGTLLRHIMISFTNISGAEEIGANCYLLEMDGTRIVLDSGMHPKKEGKAAMPDFDSLEPNSVEAVFLSHSHLDHLGTLPVLQEKQPAAEVFMTPAAAALSEVMLHNSVNVMSAKRLDLGIVEYPFFTHNDLDRLSDAWHAKSCNEVFRVGFRQNVLATFYDAGHILGSAGVMLEGESGHTVFYTGDVQFEDQSMIPGADFPESGVDTLVMECTRGGFQRSAHYSRPEEMVRFGKAIEETLERGGAVLI
;
A
#
# COMPACT_ATOMS: atom_id res chain seq x y z
N LEU A 1 12.33 8.41 -11.89
CA LEU A 1 11.76 9.76 -11.91
C LEU A 1 11.51 10.17 -10.46
N GLY A 2 12.22 11.23 -10.01
CA GLY A 2 12.25 11.62 -8.60
C GLY A 2 10.89 12.07 -8.05
N LEU A 3 10.57 11.64 -6.85
CA LEU A 3 9.49 12.21 -6.04
C LEU A 3 9.78 13.69 -5.78
N ALA A 4 8.89 14.58 -6.21
CA ALA A 4 8.94 16.00 -5.87
C ALA A 4 8.20 16.21 -4.54
N ALA A 5 8.92 16.49 -3.46
CA ALA A 5 8.36 16.99 -2.21
C ALA A 5 8.09 18.50 -2.35
N LEU A 6 6.82 18.92 -2.22
CA LEU A 6 6.43 20.33 -2.13
C LEU A 6 6.22 20.70 -0.66
N THR A 7 7.11 21.56 -0.14
CA THR A 7 6.98 22.10 1.23
C THR A 7 6.50 23.54 1.19
N ARG A 8 5.50 23.88 2.00
CA ARG A 8 5.08 25.27 2.26
C ARG A 8 4.84 25.51 3.75
N ARG A 9 5.70 26.29 4.41
CA ARG A 9 5.31 27.05 5.62
C ARG A 9 6.20 28.25 5.87
N GLU A 10 5.59 29.41 6.03
CA GLU A 10 6.22 30.63 6.55
C GLU A 10 6.25 30.61 8.09
N ALA A 11 7.35 31.11 8.66
CA ALA A 11 7.72 31.03 10.05
C ALA A 11 6.83 31.88 10.98
N ARG A 12 6.35 31.29 12.07
CA ARG A 12 6.09 31.99 13.34
C ARG A 12 7.16 31.56 14.34
N GLY A 13 7.87 32.55 14.90
CA GLY A 13 8.99 32.34 15.82
C GLY A 13 8.58 31.60 17.11
N THR A 14 9.01 30.37 17.18
CA THR A 14 9.17 29.57 18.39
C THR A 14 10.28 28.56 18.09
N LEU A 15 11.13 28.24 19.06
CA LEU A 15 12.26 27.33 18.94
C LEU A 15 12.08 26.33 17.77
N LEU A 16 12.90 26.45 16.74
CA LEU A 16 12.93 25.51 15.62
C LEU A 16 13.23 24.10 16.18
N ARG A 17 12.20 23.34 16.56
CA ARG A 17 12.35 21.91 16.62
C ARG A 17 12.71 21.50 15.18
N HIS A 18 13.89 20.95 14.99
CA HIS A 18 14.27 20.37 13.71
C HIS A 18 13.23 19.27 13.42
N ILE A 19 12.36 19.53 12.45
CA ILE A 19 11.45 18.54 11.91
C ILE A 19 12.36 17.54 11.21
N MET A 20 12.56 16.37 11.81
CA MET A 20 13.35 15.30 11.21
C MET A 20 12.37 14.33 10.58
N ILE A 21 12.17 14.46 9.27
CA ILE A 21 11.42 13.52 8.45
C ILE A 21 12.35 13.00 7.38
N SER A 22 12.47 11.69 7.30
CA SER A 22 13.13 11.03 6.18
C SER A 22 12.19 10.03 5.53
N PHE A 23 12.27 9.91 4.22
CA PHE A 23 11.53 8.94 3.42
C PHE A 23 12.52 8.16 2.58
N THR A 24 12.56 6.84 2.79
CA THR A 24 13.49 5.94 2.10
C THR A 24 12.70 4.88 1.34
N ASN A 25 12.95 4.77 0.04
CA ASN A 25 12.43 3.69 -0.76
C ASN A 25 13.29 2.43 -0.53
N ILE A 26 12.70 1.40 0.10
CA ILE A 26 13.34 0.10 0.34
C ILE A 26 12.86 -1.00 -0.62
N SER A 27 11.99 -0.67 -1.56
CA SER A 27 11.61 -1.59 -2.65
C SER A 27 12.75 -1.87 -3.64
N GLY A 28 13.82 -1.10 -3.58
CA GLY A 28 15.06 -1.35 -4.32
C GLY A 28 14.99 -1.09 -5.82
N ALA A 29 13.89 -0.53 -6.34
CA ALA A 29 13.70 -0.38 -7.77
C ALA A 29 13.11 0.97 -8.16
N GLU A 30 13.54 1.47 -9.31
CA GLU A 30 12.90 2.59 -10.03
C GLU A 30 11.79 2.05 -10.96
N GLU A 31 11.03 1.05 -10.51
CA GLU A 31 10.00 0.36 -11.28
C GLU A 31 8.77 0.04 -10.42
N ILE A 32 7.67 -0.34 -11.06
CA ILE A 32 6.43 -0.74 -10.38
C ILE A 32 6.62 -2.11 -9.72
N GLY A 33 6.23 -2.22 -8.46
CA GLY A 33 6.18 -3.46 -7.70
C GLY A 33 7.05 -3.47 -6.44
N ALA A 34 6.78 -4.41 -5.55
CA ALA A 34 7.40 -4.54 -4.23
C ALA A 34 7.36 -3.23 -3.42
N ASN A 35 6.22 -2.51 -3.46
CA ASN A 35 6.07 -1.24 -2.77
C ASN A 35 6.38 -1.40 -1.28
N CYS A 36 7.40 -0.69 -0.81
CA CYS A 36 7.82 -0.72 0.58
C CYS A 36 8.67 0.51 0.88
N TYR A 37 8.22 1.33 1.81
CA TYR A 37 8.84 2.61 2.10
C TYR A 37 9.03 2.78 3.59
N LEU A 38 10.22 3.22 4.01
CA LEU A 38 10.51 3.59 5.39
C LEU A 38 10.33 5.11 5.54
N LEU A 39 9.41 5.49 6.42
CA LEU A 39 9.23 6.86 6.90
C LEU A 39 9.77 6.96 8.33
N GLU A 40 10.66 7.90 8.58
CA GLU A 40 11.06 8.31 9.92
C GLU A 40 10.45 9.67 10.23
N MET A 41 9.65 9.74 11.29
CA MET A 41 8.94 10.95 11.71
C MET A 41 9.06 11.14 13.21
N ASP A 42 9.67 12.25 13.63
CA ASP A 42 9.89 12.59 15.05
C ASP A 42 10.50 11.44 15.87
N GLY A 43 11.38 10.65 15.22
CA GLY A 43 12.09 9.51 15.81
C GLY A 43 11.27 8.22 15.88
N THR A 44 10.08 8.18 15.28
CA THR A 44 9.28 6.96 15.06
C THR A 44 9.53 6.43 13.65
N ARG A 45 9.81 5.14 13.52
CA ARG A 45 10.08 4.46 12.25
C ARG A 45 8.86 3.67 11.82
N ILE A 46 8.34 4.02 10.66
CA ILE A 46 7.09 3.51 10.09
C ILE A 46 7.38 2.93 8.71
N VAL A 47 6.90 1.72 8.45
CA VAL A 47 6.91 1.16 7.10
C VAL A 47 5.53 1.34 6.47
N LEU A 48 5.52 1.82 5.23
CA LEU A 48 4.34 1.98 4.38
C LEU A 48 4.39 0.91 3.30
N ASP A 49 3.45 -0.03 3.35
CA ASP A 49 3.33 -1.24 2.54
C ASP A 49 4.51 -2.21 2.66
N SER A 50 4.29 -3.45 2.23
CA SER A 50 5.30 -4.51 2.17
C SER A 50 4.97 -5.45 1.02
N GLY A 51 5.29 -5.00 -0.19
CA GLY A 51 4.88 -5.63 -1.44
C GLY A 51 5.82 -6.71 -1.92
N MET A 52 5.32 -7.51 -2.86
CA MET A 52 6.08 -8.47 -3.65
C MET A 52 6.12 -8.03 -5.10
N HIS A 53 7.29 -8.07 -5.74
CA HIS A 53 7.45 -7.65 -7.11
C HIS A 53 6.71 -8.59 -8.09
N PRO A 54 5.80 -8.09 -8.95
CA PRO A 54 4.90 -8.92 -9.75
C PRO A 54 5.60 -9.71 -10.86
N LYS A 55 6.81 -9.32 -11.27
CA LYS A 55 7.55 -9.92 -12.39
C LYS A 55 8.84 -10.62 -11.99
N LYS A 56 9.27 -10.51 -10.73
CA LYS A 56 10.48 -11.17 -10.21
C LYS A 56 10.09 -12.36 -9.34
N GLU A 57 11.02 -13.27 -9.15
CA GLU A 57 10.81 -14.49 -8.39
C GLU A 57 11.88 -14.65 -7.30
N GLY A 58 11.58 -15.46 -6.30
CA GLY A 58 12.48 -15.73 -5.18
C GLY A 58 12.85 -14.45 -4.44
N LYS A 59 14.05 -14.37 -3.91
CA LYS A 59 14.53 -13.20 -3.16
C LYS A 59 14.47 -11.89 -3.95
N ALA A 60 14.60 -11.94 -5.26
CA ALA A 60 14.53 -10.73 -6.11
C ALA A 60 13.13 -10.09 -6.14
N ALA A 61 12.10 -10.83 -5.71
CA ALA A 61 10.74 -10.31 -5.61
C ALA A 61 10.48 -9.53 -4.29
N MET A 62 11.39 -9.57 -3.33
CA MET A 62 11.25 -8.91 -2.03
C MET A 62 11.88 -7.52 -2.02
N PRO A 63 11.38 -6.60 -1.18
CA PRO A 63 12.10 -5.38 -0.79
C PRO A 63 13.44 -5.70 -0.13
N ASP A 64 14.32 -4.70 -0.07
CA ASP A 64 15.60 -4.79 0.65
C ASP A 64 15.41 -4.65 2.16
N PHE A 65 14.86 -5.68 2.79
CA PHE A 65 14.68 -5.72 4.23
C PHE A 65 16.00 -5.78 5.03
N ASP A 66 17.11 -6.08 4.38
CA ASP A 66 18.42 -6.10 5.04
C ASP A 66 18.94 -4.68 5.31
N SER A 67 18.34 -3.67 4.66
CA SER A 67 18.56 -2.25 4.97
C SER A 67 17.86 -1.77 6.26
N LEU A 68 16.93 -2.56 6.80
CA LEU A 68 16.24 -2.27 8.06
C LEU A 68 17.00 -2.86 9.25
N GLU A 69 17.32 -2.02 10.22
CA GLU A 69 17.87 -2.51 11.49
C GLU A 69 16.87 -3.45 12.18
N PRO A 70 17.31 -4.55 12.82
CA PRO A 70 16.42 -5.46 13.53
C PRO A 70 15.60 -4.77 14.62
N ASN A 71 14.29 -5.05 14.67
CA ASN A 71 13.36 -4.47 15.66
C ASN A 71 13.37 -2.93 15.73
N SER A 72 13.66 -2.28 14.62
CA SER A 72 13.70 -0.81 14.55
C SER A 72 12.41 -0.19 14.06
N VAL A 73 11.55 -0.95 13.39
CA VAL A 73 10.25 -0.50 12.90
C VAL A 73 9.23 -0.59 14.03
N GLU A 74 8.45 0.47 14.23
CA GLU A 74 7.46 0.58 15.30
C GLU A 74 6.05 0.34 14.79
N ALA A 75 5.78 0.72 13.53
CA ALA A 75 4.48 0.52 12.90
C ALA A 75 4.63 0.17 11.42
N VAL A 76 3.69 -0.62 10.91
CA VAL A 76 3.52 -0.92 9.49
C VAL A 76 2.10 -0.53 9.10
N PHE A 77 1.94 0.24 8.05
CA PHE A 77 0.65 0.57 7.47
C PHE A 77 0.49 -0.12 6.14
N LEU A 78 -0.57 -0.93 6.01
CA LEU A 78 -0.96 -1.51 4.74
C LEU A 78 -2.04 -0.66 4.10
N SER A 79 -1.75 -0.13 2.91
CA SER A 79 -2.70 0.66 2.14
C SER A 79 -3.84 -0.18 1.56
N HIS A 80 -3.52 -1.35 1.02
CA HIS A 80 -4.51 -2.28 0.44
C HIS A 80 -3.92 -3.67 0.17
N SER A 81 -4.76 -4.59 -0.30
CA SER A 81 -4.46 -6.04 -0.33
C SER A 81 -3.91 -6.55 -1.67
N HIS A 82 -3.45 -5.70 -2.60
CA HIS A 82 -2.71 -6.18 -3.77
C HIS A 82 -1.33 -6.69 -3.38
N LEU A 83 -0.85 -7.74 -4.06
CA LEU A 83 0.40 -8.41 -3.67
C LEU A 83 1.64 -7.53 -3.81
N ASP A 84 1.64 -6.55 -4.68
CA ASP A 84 2.72 -5.57 -4.81
C ASP A 84 2.75 -4.53 -3.68
N HIS A 85 1.77 -4.56 -2.77
CA HIS A 85 1.71 -3.80 -1.51
C HIS A 85 1.71 -4.68 -0.27
N LEU A 86 1.23 -5.93 -0.37
CA LEU A 86 1.01 -6.85 0.75
C LEU A 86 1.97 -8.05 0.77
N GLY A 87 2.45 -8.48 -0.40
CA GLY A 87 2.93 -9.86 -0.64
C GLY A 87 4.10 -10.33 0.21
N THR A 88 4.84 -9.43 0.86
CA THR A 88 5.95 -9.77 1.76
C THR A 88 5.71 -9.32 3.21
N LEU A 89 4.50 -8.88 3.56
CA LEU A 89 4.15 -8.45 4.92
C LEU A 89 4.51 -9.51 5.99
N PRO A 90 4.25 -10.82 5.80
CA PRO A 90 4.64 -11.83 6.79
C PRO A 90 6.16 -11.91 7.01
N VAL A 91 6.95 -11.72 5.94
CA VAL A 91 8.41 -11.69 6.04
C VAL A 91 8.88 -10.46 6.82
N LEU A 92 8.27 -9.30 6.58
CA LEU A 92 8.56 -8.09 7.33
C LEU A 92 8.23 -8.26 8.82
N GLN A 93 7.06 -8.83 9.15
CA GLN A 93 6.65 -9.06 10.54
C GLN A 93 7.61 -10.02 11.27
N GLU A 94 8.13 -11.05 10.61
CA GLU A 94 9.16 -11.93 11.20
C GLU A 94 10.49 -11.19 11.45
N LYS A 95 10.88 -10.27 10.59
CA LYS A 95 12.09 -9.44 10.76
C LYS A 95 11.91 -8.30 11.76
N GLN A 96 10.68 -7.83 11.96
CA GLN A 96 10.31 -6.69 12.81
C GLN A 96 9.16 -7.08 13.77
N PRO A 97 9.37 -8.09 14.65
CA PRO A 97 8.29 -8.68 15.45
C PRO A 97 7.69 -7.74 16.50
N ALA A 98 8.32 -6.59 16.78
CA ALA A 98 7.80 -5.57 17.68
C ALA A 98 6.91 -4.53 16.95
N ALA A 99 6.87 -4.54 15.61
CA ALA A 99 6.09 -3.59 14.83
C ALA A 99 4.59 -3.92 14.91
N GLU A 100 3.76 -2.91 15.22
CA GLU A 100 2.32 -3.01 15.13
C GLU A 100 1.89 -2.86 13.66
N VAL A 101 0.98 -3.72 13.18
CA VAL A 101 0.50 -3.69 11.78
C VAL A 101 -0.92 -3.14 11.73
N PHE A 102 -1.11 -2.07 10.97
CA PHE A 102 -2.38 -1.38 10.84
C PHE A 102 -2.91 -1.45 9.40
N MET A 103 -4.22 -1.69 9.26
CA MET A 103 -4.94 -1.68 7.99
C MET A 103 -6.43 -1.46 8.21
N THR A 104 -7.20 -1.27 7.15
CA THR A 104 -8.66 -1.22 7.29
C THR A 104 -9.25 -2.61 7.55
N PRO A 105 -10.46 -2.73 8.14
CA PRO A 105 -11.09 -4.03 8.36
C PRO A 105 -11.27 -4.87 7.09
N ALA A 106 -11.64 -4.24 5.98
CA ALA A 106 -11.82 -4.94 4.72
C ALA A 106 -10.46 -5.34 4.10
N ALA A 107 -9.42 -4.50 4.23
CA ALA A 107 -8.07 -4.87 3.83
C ALA A 107 -7.55 -6.06 4.65
N ALA A 108 -7.80 -6.12 5.96
CA ALA A 108 -7.40 -7.26 6.80
C ALA A 108 -8.02 -8.57 6.31
N ALA A 109 -9.34 -8.59 6.09
CA ALA A 109 -10.04 -9.78 5.62
C ALA A 109 -9.57 -10.24 4.22
N LEU A 110 -9.34 -9.30 3.30
CA LEU A 110 -8.82 -9.61 1.97
C LEU A 110 -7.36 -10.06 2.01
N SER A 111 -6.52 -9.43 2.85
CA SER A 111 -5.11 -9.76 3.00
C SER A 111 -4.91 -11.20 3.44
N GLU A 112 -5.70 -11.68 4.40
CA GLU A 112 -5.66 -13.07 4.85
C GLU A 112 -5.89 -14.04 3.68
N VAL A 113 -6.97 -13.82 2.91
CA VAL A 113 -7.30 -14.66 1.74
C VAL A 113 -6.19 -14.58 0.68
N MET A 114 -5.69 -13.39 0.38
CA MET A 114 -4.68 -13.17 -0.66
C MET A 114 -3.35 -13.84 -0.29
N LEU A 115 -2.92 -13.72 0.97
CA LEU A 115 -1.67 -14.31 1.44
C LEU A 115 -1.74 -15.84 1.51
N HIS A 116 -2.87 -16.41 1.97
CA HIS A 116 -3.06 -17.87 1.92
C HIS A 116 -3.01 -18.40 0.47
N ASN A 117 -3.62 -17.69 -0.48
CA ASN A 117 -3.50 -18.04 -1.90
C ASN A 117 -2.06 -17.89 -2.39
N SER A 118 -1.33 -16.86 -1.96
CA SER A 118 0.08 -16.65 -2.31
C SER A 118 0.97 -17.80 -1.86
N VAL A 119 0.73 -18.40 -0.67
CA VAL A 119 1.44 -19.62 -0.22
C VAL A 119 1.25 -20.76 -1.21
N ASN A 120 0.01 -20.99 -1.69
CA ASN A 120 -0.30 -22.05 -2.66
C ASN A 120 0.44 -21.81 -4.00
N VAL A 121 0.40 -20.57 -4.50
CA VAL A 121 1.07 -20.18 -5.74
C VAL A 121 2.59 -20.33 -5.62
N MET A 122 3.19 -19.84 -4.53
CA MET A 122 4.62 -19.99 -4.29
C MET A 122 5.03 -21.47 -4.16
N SER A 123 4.21 -22.28 -3.51
CA SER A 123 4.46 -23.73 -3.38
C SER A 123 4.43 -24.46 -4.73
N ALA A 124 3.48 -24.11 -5.59
CA ALA A 124 3.43 -24.62 -6.97
C ALA A 124 4.66 -24.17 -7.77
N LYS A 125 5.02 -22.89 -7.74
CA LYS A 125 6.22 -22.36 -8.41
C LYS A 125 7.51 -23.00 -7.91
N ARG A 126 7.61 -23.34 -6.62
CA ARG A 126 8.75 -24.11 -6.09
C ARG A 126 8.90 -25.44 -6.81
N LEU A 127 7.80 -26.16 -7.04
CA LEU A 127 7.81 -27.47 -7.71
C LEU A 127 8.06 -27.34 -9.22
N ASP A 128 7.40 -26.39 -9.87
CA ASP A 128 7.41 -26.25 -11.32
C ASP A 128 8.68 -25.55 -11.84
N LEU A 129 9.18 -24.56 -11.11
CA LEU A 129 10.31 -23.72 -11.52
C LEU A 129 11.58 -23.95 -10.70
N GLY A 130 11.52 -24.77 -9.65
CA GLY A 130 12.68 -25.07 -8.80
C GLY A 130 13.12 -23.89 -7.90
N ILE A 131 12.23 -22.95 -7.58
CA ILE A 131 12.55 -21.79 -6.75
C ILE A 131 12.61 -22.23 -5.30
N VAL A 132 13.80 -22.47 -4.81
CA VAL A 132 14.03 -23.10 -3.49
C VAL A 132 13.63 -22.21 -2.31
N GLU A 133 13.60 -20.90 -2.48
CA GLU A 133 13.22 -19.92 -1.46
C GLU A 133 11.71 -19.89 -1.20
N TYR A 134 10.90 -20.45 -2.08
CA TYR A 134 9.44 -20.49 -1.93
C TYR A 134 8.97 -21.68 -1.11
N PRO A 135 7.86 -21.56 -0.37
CA PRO A 135 7.18 -20.31 -0.05
C PRO A 135 7.97 -19.51 1.00
N PHE A 136 7.86 -18.18 1.00
CA PHE A 136 8.53 -17.30 1.98
C PHE A 136 7.96 -17.44 3.39
N PHE A 137 6.72 -17.88 3.51
CA PHE A 137 5.98 -18.09 4.75
C PHE A 137 4.95 -19.22 4.54
N THR A 138 4.46 -19.79 5.61
CA THR A 138 3.49 -20.89 5.59
C THR A 138 2.09 -20.43 6.01
N HIS A 139 1.08 -21.29 5.82
CA HIS A 139 -0.28 -21.03 6.34
C HIS A 139 -0.28 -20.84 7.87
N ASN A 140 0.48 -21.64 8.60
CA ASN A 140 0.57 -21.51 10.06
C ASN A 140 1.24 -20.20 10.50
N ASP A 141 2.21 -19.69 9.73
CA ASP A 141 2.80 -18.38 10.00
C ASP A 141 1.76 -17.28 9.81
N LEU A 142 0.95 -17.38 8.76
CA LEU A 142 -0.14 -16.44 8.49
C LEU A 142 -1.18 -16.42 9.61
N ASP A 143 -1.68 -17.61 10.03
CA ASP A 143 -2.66 -17.72 11.09
C ASP A 143 -2.17 -17.04 12.38
N ARG A 144 -0.89 -17.21 12.72
CA ARG A 144 -0.27 -16.56 13.88
C ARG A 144 -0.07 -15.06 13.73
N LEU A 145 0.34 -14.59 12.53
CA LEU A 145 0.68 -13.19 12.30
C LEU A 145 -0.56 -12.32 12.11
N SER A 146 -1.62 -12.86 11.47
CA SER A 146 -2.86 -12.11 11.23
C SER A 146 -3.64 -11.81 12.52
N ASP A 147 -3.52 -12.65 13.54
CA ASP A 147 -4.13 -12.40 14.85
C ASP A 147 -3.61 -11.10 15.52
N ALA A 148 -2.42 -10.62 15.11
CA ALA A 148 -1.80 -9.41 15.63
C ALA A 148 -2.09 -8.16 14.78
N TRP A 149 -2.92 -8.24 13.75
CA TRP A 149 -3.24 -7.07 12.92
C TRP A 149 -4.28 -6.17 13.60
N HIS A 150 -4.04 -4.87 13.53
CA HIS A 150 -4.93 -3.85 14.07
C HIS A 150 -5.80 -3.26 12.97
N ALA A 151 -7.06 -3.69 12.93
CA ALA A 151 -8.05 -3.13 12.01
C ALA A 151 -8.53 -1.76 12.51
N LYS A 152 -8.41 -0.72 11.68
CA LYS A 152 -8.83 0.66 11.96
C LYS A 152 -9.73 1.18 10.86
N SER A 153 -10.87 1.75 11.24
CA SER A 153 -11.81 2.34 10.28
C SER A 153 -11.26 3.63 9.67
N CYS A 154 -11.69 3.94 8.44
CA CYS A 154 -11.44 5.26 7.88
C CYS A 154 -12.02 6.35 8.79
N ASN A 155 -11.35 7.51 8.82
CA ASN A 155 -11.68 8.67 9.65
C ASN A 155 -11.58 8.44 11.18
N GLU A 156 -11.06 7.28 11.63
CA GLU A 156 -10.69 7.05 13.02
C GLU A 156 -9.28 7.55 13.27
N VAL A 157 -9.10 8.44 14.26
CA VAL A 157 -7.78 8.92 14.68
C VAL A 157 -7.25 8.01 15.78
N PHE A 158 -6.03 7.50 15.63
CA PHE A 158 -5.36 6.67 16.63
C PHE A 158 -3.88 7.01 16.75
N ARG A 159 -3.24 6.56 17.82
CA ARG A 159 -1.82 6.81 18.06
C ARG A 159 -0.99 5.59 17.71
N VAL A 160 0.23 5.85 17.23
CA VAL A 160 1.20 4.80 16.87
C VAL A 160 2.61 5.16 17.34
N GLY A 161 3.48 4.15 17.29
CA GLY A 161 4.85 4.22 17.78
C GLY A 161 4.97 3.87 19.27
N PHE A 162 6.13 3.40 19.69
CA PHE A 162 6.36 2.99 21.10
C PHE A 162 6.12 4.11 22.10
N ARG A 163 6.30 5.37 21.67
CA ARG A 163 6.03 6.55 22.48
C ARG A 163 4.63 7.13 22.26
N GLN A 164 3.82 6.52 21.38
CA GLN A 164 2.48 7.01 21.01
C GLN A 164 2.47 8.48 20.54
N ASN A 165 3.53 8.88 19.83
CA ASN A 165 3.83 10.25 19.47
C ASN A 165 3.46 10.62 18.02
N VAL A 166 2.93 9.68 17.24
CA VAL A 166 2.40 9.93 15.91
C VAL A 166 0.90 9.64 15.93
N LEU A 167 0.10 10.55 15.40
CA LEU A 167 -1.32 10.34 15.11
C LEU A 167 -1.46 9.77 13.71
N ALA A 168 -2.32 8.79 13.53
CA ALA A 168 -2.62 8.18 12.25
C ALA A 168 -4.13 8.19 11.98
N THR A 169 -4.49 8.37 10.70
CA THR A 169 -5.88 8.32 10.23
C THR A 169 -5.90 7.73 8.82
N PHE A 170 -6.72 6.71 8.61
CA PHE A 170 -6.98 6.19 7.28
C PHE A 170 -8.08 6.98 6.56
N TYR A 171 -7.93 7.15 5.24
CA TYR A 171 -8.91 7.75 4.34
C TYR A 171 -9.17 6.82 3.17
N ASP A 172 -10.43 6.65 2.75
CA ASP A 172 -10.77 5.76 1.64
C ASP A 172 -10.05 6.18 0.35
N ALA A 173 -9.32 5.27 -0.26
CA ALA A 173 -8.56 5.53 -1.50
C ALA A 173 -9.34 5.19 -2.78
N GLY A 174 -10.54 4.60 -2.68
CA GLY A 174 -11.41 4.30 -3.82
C GLY A 174 -10.87 3.29 -4.82
N HIS A 175 -9.72 2.68 -4.56
CA HIS A 175 -9.01 1.81 -5.51
C HIS A 175 -9.59 0.40 -5.54
N ILE A 176 -9.59 -0.30 -4.40
CA ILE A 176 -10.27 -1.59 -4.17
C ILE A 176 -10.98 -1.56 -2.82
N LEU A 177 -11.80 -2.57 -2.54
CA LEU A 177 -12.47 -2.68 -1.24
C LEU A 177 -11.46 -2.64 -0.10
N GLY A 178 -11.62 -1.68 0.79
CA GLY A 178 -10.74 -1.47 1.95
C GLY A 178 -9.42 -0.75 1.66
N SER A 179 -9.16 -0.32 0.43
CA SER A 179 -7.99 0.49 0.13
C SER A 179 -8.04 1.83 0.85
N ALA A 180 -6.91 2.28 1.39
CA ALA A 180 -6.85 3.53 2.14
C ALA A 180 -5.50 4.23 1.98
N GLY A 181 -5.56 5.56 1.87
CA GLY A 181 -4.41 6.41 2.18
C GLY A 181 -4.29 6.61 3.69
N VAL A 182 -3.10 6.94 4.18
CA VAL A 182 -2.86 7.22 5.58
C VAL A 182 -2.28 8.62 5.79
N MET A 183 -2.93 9.38 6.67
CA MET A 183 -2.40 10.63 7.22
C MET A 183 -1.64 10.32 8.51
N LEU A 184 -0.42 10.80 8.59
CA LEU A 184 0.43 10.71 9.77
C LEU A 184 0.78 12.12 10.23
N GLU A 185 0.52 12.41 11.50
CA GLU A 185 0.85 13.70 12.12
C GLU A 185 1.80 13.48 13.30
N GLY A 186 2.99 14.03 13.22
CA GLY A 186 3.99 13.95 14.27
C GLY A 186 3.79 14.99 15.39
N GLU A 187 4.55 14.87 16.48
CA GLU A 187 4.55 15.84 17.60
C GLU A 187 4.92 17.26 17.17
N SER A 188 5.69 17.40 16.10
CA SER A 188 6.02 18.69 15.50
C SER A 188 4.82 19.38 14.85
N GLY A 189 3.69 18.67 14.67
CA GLY A 189 2.53 19.07 13.90
C GLY A 189 2.74 19.00 12.39
N HIS A 190 3.84 18.40 11.93
CA HIS A 190 4.04 18.13 10.49
C HIS A 190 3.22 16.92 10.08
N THR A 191 2.56 17.03 8.94
CA THR A 191 1.71 15.99 8.38
C THR A 191 2.32 15.37 7.14
N VAL A 192 2.26 14.03 7.06
CA VAL A 192 2.61 13.26 5.87
C VAL A 192 1.40 12.47 5.43
N PHE A 193 1.00 12.59 4.18
CA PHE A 193 -0.06 11.79 3.60
C PHE A 193 0.49 10.85 2.54
N TYR A 194 0.31 9.54 2.74
CA TYR A 194 0.63 8.48 1.79
C TYR A 194 -0.66 7.97 1.16
N THR A 195 -0.79 8.03 -0.16
CA THR A 195 -2.03 7.67 -0.85
C THR A 195 -2.26 6.16 -0.98
N GLY A 196 -1.19 5.34 -0.98
CA GLY A 196 -1.26 4.03 -1.62
C GLY A 196 -1.69 4.20 -3.08
N ASP A 197 -2.30 3.17 -3.66
CA ASP A 197 -2.96 3.29 -4.96
C ASP A 197 -4.32 3.97 -4.81
N VAL A 198 -4.65 4.88 -5.73
CA VAL A 198 -5.83 5.75 -5.60
C VAL A 198 -6.69 5.75 -6.86
N GLN A 199 -8.01 5.78 -6.65
CA GLN A 199 -9.00 6.01 -7.70
C GLN A 199 -9.96 7.12 -7.25
N PHE A 200 -9.91 8.27 -7.93
CA PHE A 200 -10.74 9.44 -7.58
C PHE A 200 -12.17 9.38 -8.13
N GLU A 201 -12.37 8.69 -9.24
CA GLU A 201 -13.69 8.56 -9.85
C GLU A 201 -14.45 7.37 -9.26
N ASP A 202 -15.76 7.50 -9.08
CA ASP A 202 -16.61 6.40 -8.65
C ASP A 202 -16.49 5.21 -9.59
N GLN A 203 -16.36 4.04 -9.01
CA GLN A 203 -16.44 2.76 -9.69
C GLN A 203 -17.88 2.23 -9.62
N SER A 204 -18.15 1.08 -10.25
CA SER A 204 -19.51 0.52 -10.25
C SER A 204 -19.99 0.06 -8.86
N MET A 205 -19.08 -0.31 -7.97
CA MET A 205 -19.39 -0.87 -6.64
C MET A 205 -18.66 -0.16 -5.50
N ILE A 206 -17.69 0.68 -5.79
CA ILE A 206 -16.85 1.36 -4.81
C ILE A 206 -16.86 2.84 -5.14
N PRO A 207 -17.13 3.75 -4.18
CA PRO A 207 -17.01 5.19 -4.40
C PRO A 207 -15.56 5.57 -4.71
N GLY A 208 -15.35 6.72 -5.29
CA GLY A 208 -14.03 7.32 -5.45
C GLY A 208 -13.40 7.69 -4.12
N ALA A 209 -12.10 8.04 -4.16
CA ALA A 209 -11.34 8.38 -2.96
C ALA A 209 -11.97 9.56 -2.20
N ASP A 210 -12.00 9.43 -0.86
CA ASP A 210 -12.41 10.47 0.08
C ASP A 210 -11.20 10.92 0.90
N PHE A 211 -10.37 11.77 0.30
CA PHE A 211 -9.12 12.27 0.87
C PHE A 211 -9.30 13.63 1.52
N PRO A 212 -8.44 14.01 2.49
CA PRO A 212 -8.50 15.31 3.14
C PRO A 212 -8.26 16.45 2.12
N GLU A 213 -9.13 17.46 2.14
CA GLU A 213 -9.05 18.60 1.21
C GLU A 213 -7.87 19.53 1.50
N SER A 214 -7.31 19.49 2.71
CA SER A 214 -6.25 20.37 3.17
C SER A 214 -5.49 19.78 4.37
N GLY A 215 -4.45 20.46 4.82
CA GLY A 215 -3.70 20.06 6.02
C GLY A 215 -2.61 19.04 5.77
N VAL A 216 -2.10 18.94 4.55
CA VAL A 216 -0.99 18.06 4.18
C VAL A 216 0.26 18.89 3.92
N ASP A 217 1.32 18.66 4.73
CA ASP A 217 2.62 19.31 4.53
C ASP A 217 3.50 18.52 3.54
N THR A 218 3.43 17.18 3.59
CA THR A 218 4.17 16.29 2.68
C THR A 218 3.22 15.25 2.09
N LEU A 219 3.18 15.17 0.76
CA LEU A 219 2.39 14.20 0.02
C LEU A 219 3.30 13.15 -0.64
N VAL A 220 3.03 11.87 -0.36
CA VAL A 220 3.60 10.71 -1.05
C VAL A 220 2.49 10.07 -1.86
N MET A 221 2.56 10.19 -3.18
CA MET A 221 1.47 9.82 -4.09
C MET A 221 1.97 8.89 -5.18
N GLU A 222 1.13 7.91 -5.55
CA GLU A 222 1.36 7.10 -6.73
C GLU A 222 1.36 7.92 -8.02
N CYS A 223 2.03 7.39 -9.06
CA CYS A 223 2.02 7.99 -10.40
C CYS A 223 1.94 6.93 -11.51
N THR A 224 1.26 5.82 -11.28
CA THR A 224 1.13 4.67 -12.19
C THR A 224 0.70 5.09 -13.60
N ARG A 225 -0.20 6.07 -13.71
CA ARG A 225 -0.67 6.63 -14.97
C ARG A 225 -0.21 8.08 -15.23
N GLY A 226 0.76 8.57 -14.47
CA GLY A 226 1.21 9.96 -14.54
C GLY A 226 1.74 10.41 -15.90
N GLY A 227 2.26 9.48 -16.71
CA GLY A 227 2.69 9.72 -18.10
C GLY A 227 1.64 9.43 -19.16
N PHE A 228 0.42 8.97 -18.78
CA PHE A 228 -0.61 8.61 -19.72
C PHE A 228 -1.61 9.74 -19.92
N GLN A 229 -1.72 10.23 -21.15
CA GLN A 229 -2.70 11.25 -21.52
C GLN A 229 -3.96 10.57 -22.06
N ARG A 230 -5.04 10.61 -21.31
CA ARG A 230 -6.35 10.16 -21.83
C ARG A 230 -6.78 11.02 -23.01
N SER A 231 -7.48 10.42 -23.98
CA SER A 231 -8.15 11.20 -25.04
C SER A 231 -9.12 12.20 -24.41
N ALA A 232 -9.15 13.42 -24.95
CA ALA A 232 -10.13 14.45 -24.55
C ALA A 232 -11.60 14.01 -24.75
N HIS A 233 -11.83 12.98 -25.56
CA HIS A 233 -13.14 12.39 -25.84
C HIS A 233 -13.41 11.10 -25.07
N TYR A 234 -12.58 10.73 -24.09
CA TYR A 234 -12.83 9.56 -23.27
C TYR A 234 -14.03 9.78 -22.35
N SER A 235 -15.00 8.90 -22.44
CA SER A 235 -16.16 8.85 -21.57
C SER A 235 -16.36 7.41 -21.08
N ARG A 236 -16.21 7.18 -19.76
CA ARG A 236 -16.42 5.84 -19.19
C ARG A 236 -17.81 5.26 -19.48
N PRO A 237 -18.93 6.04 -19.38
CA PRO A 237 -20.25 5.56 -19.76
C PRO A 237 -20.33 5.08 -21.21
N GLU A 238 -19.72 5.81 -22.14
CA GLU A 238 -19.71 5.42 -23.57
C GLU A 238 -18.86 4.15 -23.80
N GLU A 239 -17.71 4.02 -23.13
CA GLU A 239 -16.89 2.81 -23.21
C GLU A 239 -17.62 1.60 -22.61
N MET A 240 -18.39 1.76 -21.54
CA MET A 240 -19.22 0.69 -20.97
C MET A 240 -20.30 0.21 -21.96
N VAL A 241 -20.95 1.15 -22.66
CA VAL A 241 -21.92 0.80 -23.73
C VAL A 241 -21.23 0.06 -24.89
N ARG A 242 -20.07 0.54 -25.33
CA ARG A 242 -19.28 -0.12 -26.41
C ARG A 242 -18.83 -1.52 -25.98
N PHE A 243 -18.41 -1.68 -24.74
CA PHE A 243 -18.00 -2.97 -24.18
C PHE A 243 -19.18 -3.96 -24.13
N GLY A 244 -20.34 -3.54 -23.62
CA GLY A 244 -21.57 -4.34 -23.59
C GLY A 244 -21.95 -4.82 -25.01
N LYS A 245 -21.97 -3.90 -25.98
CA LYS A 245 -22.27 -4.23 -27.38
C LYS A 245 -21.28 -5.24 -27.98
N ALA A 246 -19.98 -5.10 -27.69
CA ALA A 246 -18.97 -6.05 -28.18
C ALA A 246 -19.17 -7.45 -27.59
N ILE A 247 -19.62 -7.56 -26.32
CA ILE A 247 -19.99 -8.83 -25.70
C ILE A 247 -21.19 -9.46 -26.42
N GLU A 248 -22.30 -8.68 -26.60
CA GLU A 248 -23.51 -9.13 -27.26
C GLU A 248 -23.21 -9.64 -28.69
N GLU A 249 -22.53 -8.86 -29.51
CA GLU A 249 -22.14 -9.22 -30.86
C GLU A 249 -21.26 -10.49 -30.92
N THR A 250 -20.41 -10.71 -29.91
CA THR A 250 -19.57 -11.91 -29.84
C THR A 250 -20.38 -13.15 -29.51
N LEU A 251 -21.30 -13.05 -28.54
CA LEU A 251 -22.20 -14.13 -28.14
C LEU A 251 -23.18 -14.51 -29.26
N GLU A 252 -23.75 -13.50 -29.98
CA GLU A 252 -24.64 -13.75 -31.12
C GLU A 252 -23.96 -14.52 -32.25
N ARG A 253 -22.65 -14.34 -32.44
CA ARG A 253 -21.87 -15.14 -33.40
C ARG A 253 -21.46 -16.52 -32.87
N GLY A 254 -21.91 -16.91 -31.68
CA GLY A 254 -21.52 -18.15 -31.03
C GLY A 254 -20.07 -18.15 -30.48
N GLY A 255 -19.48 -16.98 -30.31
CA GLY A 255 -18.17 -16.80 -29.70
C GLY A 255 -18.21 -16.87 -28.19
N ALA A 256 -17.03 -16.91 -27.57
CA ALA A 256 -16.84 -16.78 -26.13
C ALA A 256 -16.12 -15.45 -25.81
N VAL A 257 -16.47 -14.85 -24.68
CA VAL A 257 -15.83 -13.66 -24.17
C VAL A 257 -15.05 -14.03 -22.90
N LEU A 258 -13.77 -13.69 -22.87
CA LEU A 258 -12.93 -13.78 -21.68
C LEU A 258 -12.84 -12.35 -21.07
N ILE A 259 -13.19 -12.22 -19.79
CA ILE A 259 -13.14 -10.98 -19.03
C ILE A 259 -12.16 -11.13 -17.87
#